data_3bb1cb44414b82b315973dbb999e13c0
#
_entry.id   3bb1cb44414b82b315973dbb999e13c0
#
_cell.length_a   1.000
_cell.length_b   1.000
_cell.length_c   1.000
_cell.angle_alpha   90.00
_cell.angle_beta   90.00
_cell.angle_gamma   90.00
#
_symmetry.space_group_name_H-M   'P 1'
#
loop_
_entity.id
_entity.type
_entity.pdbx_description
1 polymer ?
#
loop_
_entity_poly.entity_id
_entity_poly.type
_entity_poly.pdbx_seq_one_letter_code
_entity_poly.pdbx_strand_id
1 'polypeptide(L)'
;IPLRLVGSEMCIRDRYKSVVLSALRDADVALARYGHQRQNVVLLRNVESSAVRAADLTRQRYRAGTASTLDWLDAERTRYQAQESRISGDAELLKDFASLHKALGLGWTL
;
A
#
# COMPACT_ATOMS: atom_id res chain seq x y z
N ILE A 1 16.36 -47.87 -19.00
CA ILE A 1 17.14 -46.89 -18.23
C ILE A 1 17.15 -45.51 -18.87
N PRO A 2 17.36 -45.35 -20.22
CA PRO A 2 17.30 -44.03 -20.83
C PRO A 2 15.94 -43.34 -20.67
N LEU A 3 14.86 -44.10 -20.68
CA LEU A 3 13.50 -43.58 -20.46
C LEU A 3 13.30 -43.05 -19.07
N ARG A 4 13.96 -43.62 -18.08
CA ARG A 4 13.93 -43.14 -16.68
C ARG A 4 14.64 -41.82 -16.55
N LEU A 5 15.78 -41.65 -17.17
CA LEU A 5 16.55 -40.40 -17.18
C LEU A 5 15.81 -39.29 -17.89
N VAL A 6 15.19 -39.59 -19.03
CA VAL A 6 14.37 -38.63 -19.77
C VAL A 6 13.14 -38.19 -18.95
N GLY A 7 12.46 -39.15 -18.31
CA GLY A 7 11.33 -38.83 -17.42
C GLY A 7 11.73 -38.00 -16.22
N SER A 8 12.90 -38.30 -15.64
CA SER A 8 13.46 -37.56 -14.52
C SER A 8 13.80 -36.11 -14.91
N GLU A 9 14.43 -35.93 -16.08
CA GLU A 9 14.73 -34.58 -16.61
C GLU A 9 13.47 -33.78 -16.91
N MET A 10 12.46 -34.41 -17.49
CA MET A 10 11.17 -33.79 -17.74
C MET A 10 10.49 -33.35 -16.46
N CYS A 11 10.52 -34.16 -15.42
CA CYS A 11 9.99 -33.79 -14.09
C CYS A 11 10.72 -32.61 -13.49
N ILE A 12 12.03 -32.55 -13.61
CA ILE A 12 12.85 -31.45 -13.12
C ILE A 12 12.54 -30.17 -13.91
N ARG A 13 12.43 -30.24 -15.22
CA ARG A 13 12.06 -29.10 -16.07
C ARG A 13 10.66 -28.57 -15.74
N ASP A 14 9.69 -29.47 -15.60
CA ASP A 14 8.33 -29.08 -15.24
C ASP A 14 8.28 -28.41 -13.87
N ARG A 15 9.03 -28.94 -12.93
CA ARG A 15 9.16 -28.35 -11.60
C ARG A 15 9.81 -26.97 -11.66
N TYR A 16 10.86 -26.83 -12.45
CA TYR A 16 11.55 -25.55 -12.65
C TYR A 16 10.62 -24.52 -13.29
N LYS A 17 9.92 -24.88 -14.35
CA LYS A 17 8.93 -24.02 -15.01
C LYS A 17 7.82 -23.62 -14.06
N SER A 18 7.32 -24.56 -13.27
CA SER A 18 6.27 -24.30 -12.28
C SER A 18 6.73 -23.29 -11.23
N VAL A 19 7.95 -23.44 -10.72
CA VAL A 19 8.54 -22.53 -9.74
C VAL A 19 8.73 -21.13 -10.35
N VAL A 20 9.24 -21.05 -11.59
CA VAL A 20 9.44 -19.78 -12.28
C VAL A 20 8.10 -19.08 -12.54
N LEU A 21 7.10 -19.80 -13.01
CA LEU A 21 5.76 -19.24 -13.24
C LEU A 21 5.12 -18.76 -11.95
N SER A 22 5.28 -19.51 -10.87
CA SER A 22 4.80 -19.12 -9.55
C SER A 22 5.48 -17.84 -9.06
N ALA A 23 6.81 -17.76 -9.23
CA ALA A 23 7.58 -16.56 -8.86
C ALA A 23 7.17 -15.34 -9.68
N LEU A 24 6.96 -15.50 -10.98
CA LEU A 24 6.48 -14.42 -11.86
C LEU A 24 5.08 -13.96 -11.46
N ARG A 25 4.22 -14.89 -11.11
CA ARG A 25 2.86 -14.58 -10.67
C ARG A 25 2.87 -13.83 -9.35
N ASP A 26 3.70 -14.23 -8.41
CA ASP A 26 3.87 -13.56 -7.12
C ASP A 26 4.42 -12.13 -7.31
N ALA A 27 5.37 -11.97 -8.22
CA ALA A 27 5.93 -10.66 -8.56
C ALA A 27 4.88 -9.75 -9.18
N ASP A 28 4.06 -10.27 -10.10
CA ASP A 28 2.97 -9.52 -10.74
C ASP A 28 1.92 -9.08 -9.71
N VAL A 29 1.53 -9.96 -8.81
CA VAL A 29 0.57 -9.63 -7.75
C VAL A 29 1.15 -8.59 -6.80
N ALA A 30 2.40 -8.73 -6.41
CA ALA A 30 3.07 -7.77 -5.53
C ALA A 30 3.20 -6.40 -6.18
N LEU A 31 3.53 -6.36 -7.47
CA LEU A 31 3.64 -5.12 -8.24
C LEU A 31 2.28 -4.42 -8.37
N ALA A 32 1.23 -5.16 -8.67
CA ALA A 32 -0.13 -4.63 -8.77
C ALA A 32 -0.59 -4.05 -7.43
N ARG A 33 -0.35 -4.77 -6.34
CA ARG A 33 -0.69 -4.34 -4.99
C ARG A 33 0.05 -3.05 -4.61
N TYR A 34 1.33 -2.98 -4.92
CA TYR A 34 2.14 -1.79 -4.68
C TYR A 34 1.62 -0.58 -5.46
N GLY A 35 1.29 -0.78 -6.75
CA GLY A 35 0.73 0.28 -7.59
C GLY A 35 -0.60 0.81 -7.08
N HIS A 36 -1.50 -0.07 -6.67
CA HIS A 36 -2.78 0.31 -6.08
C HIS A 36 -2.59 1.07 -4.77
N GLN A 37 -1.69 0.60 -3.93
CA GLN A 37 -1.44 1.26 -2.65
C GLN A 37 -0.79 2.63 -2.83
N ARG A 38 0.06 2.82 -3.81
CA ARG A 38 0.61 4.15 -4.13
C ARG A 38 -0.49 5.13 -4.51
N GLN A 39 -1.44 4.71 -5.33
CA GLN A 39 -2.59 5.54 -5.70
C GLN A 39 -3.45 5.85 -4.49
N ASN A 40 -3.69 4.86 -3.65
CA ASN A 40 -4.47 5.02 -2.42
C ASN A 40 -3.82 6.04 -1.47
N VAL A 41 -2.50 5.99 -1.30
CA VAL A 41 -1.75 6.94 -0.46
C VAL A 41 -1.90 8.36 -0.99
N VAL A 42 -1.86 8.57 -2.30
CA VAL A 42 -2.07 9.89 -2.90
C VAL A 42 -3.46 10.42 -2.57
N LEU A 43 -4.49 9.57 -2.69
CA LEU A 43 -5.86 9.94 -2.33
C LEU A 43 -5.98 10.27 -0.84
N LEU A 44 -5.36 9.48 0.03
CA LEU A 44 -5.38 9.72 1.48
C LEU A 44 -4.69 11.03 1.85
N ARG A 45 -3.60 11.38 1.18
CA ARG A 45 -2.91 12.67 1.37
C ARG A 45 -3.79 13.84 0.94
N ASN A 46 -4.53 13.68 -0.16
CA ASN A 46 -5.46 14.71 -0.62
C ASN A 46 -6.61 14.90 0.36
N VAL A 47 -7.16 13.81 0.92
CA VAL A 47 -8.20 13.86 1.94
C VAL A 47 -7.68 14.54 3.20
N GLU A 48 -6.48 14.20 3.65
CA GLU A 48 -5.84 14.85 4.80
C GLU A 48 -5.68 16.36 4.58
N SER A 49 -5.16 16.75 3.43
CA SER A 49 -4.98 18.16 3.07
C SER A 49 -6.30 18.93 3.11
N SER A 50 -7.36 18.35 2.56
CA SER A 50 -8.70 18.95 2.61
C SER A 50 -9.24 19.05 4.04
N ALA A 51 -9.02 18.02 4.85
CA ALA A 51 -9.46 18.02 6.26
C ALA A 51 -8.71 19.07 7.08
N VAL A 52 -7.41 19.24 6.84
CA VAL A 52 -6.60 20.29 7.50
C VAL A 52 -7.12 21.68 7.16
N ARG A 53 -7.41 21.93 5.88
CA ARG A 53 -7.98 23.23 5.44
C ARG A 53 -9.34 23.50 6.07
N ALA A 54 -10.20 22.47 6.11
CA ALA A 54 -11.53 22.59 6.72
C ALA A 54 -11.42 22.88 8.22
N ALA A 55 -10.50 22.24 8.93
CA ALA A 55 -10.26 22.47 10.34
C ALA A 55 -9.75 23.89 10.59
N ASP A 56 -8.81 24.38 9.80
CA ASP A 56 -8.28 25.75 9.90
C ASP A 56 -9.38 26.78 9.65
N LEU A 57 -10.21 26.58 8.62
CA LEU A 57 -11.31 27.48 8.30
C LEU A 57 -12.34 27.51 9.43
N THR A 58 -12.69 26.35 9.98
CA THR A 58 -13.63 26.25 11.09
C THR A 58 -13.06 26.91 12.35
N ARG A 59 -11.76 26.79 12.62
CA ARG A 59 -11.09 27.47 13.72
C ARG A 59 -11.18 28.99 13.57
N GLN A 60 -10.96 29.51 12.36
CA GLN A 60 -11.09 30.94 12.09
C GLN A 60 -12.52 31.43 12.31
N ARG A 61 -13.50 30.65 11.87
CA ARG A 61 -14.92 30.96 12.09
C ARG A 61 -15.28 30.93 13.57
N TYR A 62 -14.74 29.99 14.30
CA TYR A 62 -14.93 29.90 15.75
C TYR A 62 -14.39 31.16 16.44
N ARG A 63 -13.18 31.57 16.08
CA ARG A 63 -12.56 32.81 16.63
C ARG A 63 -13.36 34.05 16.27
N ALA A 64 -13.97 34.07 15.10
CA ALA A 64 -14.82 35.18 14.66
C ALA A 64 -16.24 35.11 15.23
N GLY A 65 -16.59 34.05 15.96
CA GLY A 65 -17.90 33.89 16.58
C GLY A 65 -18.98 33.36 15.64
N THR A 66 -18.62 32.89 14.42
CA THR A 66 -19.58 32.41 13.41
C THR A 66 -19.73 30.89 13.42
N ALA A 67 -18.89 30.16 14.14
CA ALA A 67 -19.00 28.71 14.30
C ALA A 67 -18.98 28.35 15.79
N SER A 68 -19.66 27.25 16.14
CA SER A 68 -19.70 26.74 17.49
C SER A 68 -18.44 25.92 17.83
N THR A 69 -18.21 25.70 19.14
CA THR A 69 -17.14 24.81 19.62
C THR A 69 -17.31 23.39 19.09
N LEU A 70 -18.55 22.91 18.98
CA LEU A 70 -18.88 21.59 18.43
C LEU A 70 -18.46 21.49 16.98
N ASP A 71 -18.72 22.52 16.18
CA ASP A 71 -18.31 22.54 14.77
C ASP A 71 -16.78 22.43 14.63
N TRP A 72 -16.05 23.15 15.46
CA TRP A 72 -14.60 23.12 15.47
C TRP A 72 -14.09 21.75 15.92
N LEU A 73 -14.64 21.18 16.98
CA LEU A 73 -14.24 19.87 17.46
C LEU A 73 -14.53 18.78 16.43
N ASP A 74 -15.64 18.84 15.71
CA ASP A 74 -15.97 17.90 14.64
C ASP A 74 -14.97 18.00 13.48
N ALA A 75 -14.58 19.22 13.11
CA ALA A 75 -13.58 19.44 12.07
C ALA A 75 -12.20 18.89 12.49
N GLU A 76 -11.80 19.10 13.74
CA GLU A 76 -10.57 18.54 14.31
C GLU A 76 -10.60 17.01 14.35
N ARG A 77 -11.74 16.43 14.70
CA ARG A 77 -11.93 14.99 14.70
C ARG A 77 -11.73 14.41 13.29
N THR A 78 -12.33 15.03 12.28
CA THR A 78 -12.19 14.63 10.89
C THR A 78 -10.72 14.74 10.44
N ARG A 79 -10.04 15.80 10.85
CA ARG A 79 -8.61 16.00 10.57
C ARG A 79 -7.77 14.85 11.14
N TYR A 80 -7.99 14.48 12.40
CA TYR A 80 -7.26 13.39 13.04
C TYR A 80 -7.56 12.04 12.38
N GLN A 81 -8.80 11.78 12.01
CA GLN A 81 -9.17 10.56 11.29
C GLN A 81 -8.47 10.47 9.94
N ALA A 82 -8.39 11.58 9.22
CA ALA A 82 -7.69 11.64 7.93
C ALA A 82 -6.18 11.41 8.09
N GLN A 83 -5.57 11.96 9.16
CA GLN A 83 -4.16 11.72 9.48
C GLN A 83 -3.90 10.25 9.83
N GLU A 84 -4.76 9.64 10.63
CA GLU A 84 -4.67 8.22 10.96
C GLU A 84 -4.73 7.34 9.72
N SER A 85 -5.69 7.62 8.84
CA SER A 85 -5.84 6.87 7.58
C SER A 85 -4.61 7.03 6.69
N ARG A 86 -4.02 8.23 6.61
CA ARG A 86 -2.79 8.46 5.85
C ARG A 86 -1.62 7.68 6.42
N ILE A 87 -1.44 7.71 7.74
CA ILE A 87 -0.35 6.99 8.41
C ILE A 87 -0.50 5.48 8.18
N SER A 88 -1.71 4.95 8.32
CA SER A 88 -1.99 3.55 8.03
C SER A 88 -1.71 3.20 6.57
N GLY A 89 -2.07 4.09 5.65
CA GLY A 89 -1.81 3.92 4.22
C GLY A 89 -0.32 3.91 3.90
N ASP A 90 0.46 4.79 4.52
CA ASP A 90 1.92 4.83 4.37
C ASP A 90 2.57 3.54 4.92
N ALA A 91 2.11 3.06 6.06
CA ALA A 91 2.60 1.81 6.65
C ALA A 91 2.29 0.61 5.74
N GLU A 92 1.10 0.56 5.16
CA GLU A 92 0.71 -0.49 4.22
C GLU A 92 1.55 -0.42 2.94
N LEU A 93 1.87 0.78 2.46
CA LEU A 93 2.74 0.97 1.31
C LEU A 93 4.14 0.42 1.57
N LEU A 94 4.69 0.63 2.77
CA LEU A 94 5.97 0.06 3.16
C LEU A 94 5.94 -1.47 3.20
N LYS A 95 4.86 -2.05 3.69
CA LYS A 95 4.66 -3.50 3.68
C LYS A 95 4.62 -4.04 2.26
N ASP A 96 3.88 -3.38 1.39
CA ASP A 96 3.76 -3.78 -0.02
C ASP A 96 5.10 -3.64 -0.74
N PHE A 97 5.87 -2.61 -0.44
CA PHE A 97 7.23 -2.42 -0.95
C PHE A 97 8.17 -3.55 -0.50
N ALA A 98 8.12 -3.91 0.78
CA ALA A 98 8.91 -5.02 1.32
C ALA A 98 8.52 -6.36 0.68
N SER A 99 7.21 -6.59 0.48
CA SER A 99 6.70 -7.78 -0.21
C SER A 99 7.15 -7.83 -1.66
N LEU A 100 7.16 -6.70 -2.35
CA LEU A 100 7.64 -6.60 -3.73
C LEU A 100 9.13 -6.95 -3.82
N HIS A 101 9.96 -6.41 -2.93
CA HIS A 101 11.37 -6.74 -2.86
C HIS A 101 11.60 -8.22 -2.61
N LYS A 102 10.83 -8.80 -1.71
CA LYS A 102 10.90 -10.22 -1.40
C LYS A 102 10.51 -11.07 -2.61
N ALA A 103 9.43 -10.71 -3.31
CA ALA A 103 8.95 -11.43 -4.49
C ALA A 103 9.94 -11.36 -5.65
N LEU A 104 10.63 -10.24 -5.80
CA LEU A 104 11.67 -10.07 -6.84
C LEU A 104 13.02 -10.66 -6.43
N GLY A 105 13.16 -11.11 -5.20
CA GLY A 105 14.40 -11.69 -4.70
C GLY A 105 15.54 -10.70 -4.51
N LEU A 106 15.26 -9.41 -4.43
CA LEU A 106 16.26 -8.36 -4.30
C LEU A 106 17.01 -8.39 -2.98
N GLY A 107 16.44 -9.04 -1.97
CA GLY A 107 17.09 -9.26 -0.68
C GLY A 107 18.25 -10.26 -0.72
N TRP A 108 18.42 -10.97 -1.83
CA TRP A 108 19.47 -11.99 -1.99
C TRP A 108 20.83 -11.40 -2.34
N THR A 109 20.87 -10.16 -2.76
CA THR A 109 22.09 -9.50 -3.19
C THR A 109 22.86 -8.85 -2.05
N LEU A 110 22.32 -8.98 -0.85
CA LEU A 110 22.96 -8.54 0.37
C LEU A 110 23.63 -9.72 1.06
#